data_602d1aa936a6f4e44e60bcb03c4ddb71
#
_entry.id   602d1aa936a6f4e44e60bcb03c4ddb71
#
_cell.length_a   1.000
_cell.length_b   1.000
_cell.length_c   1.000
_cell.angle_alpha   90.00
_cell.angle_beta   90.00
_cell.angle_gamma   90.00
#
_symmetry.space_group_name_H-M   'P 1'
#
loop_
_entity.id
_entity.type
_entity.pdbx_description
1 polymer ?
#
loop_
_entity_poly.entity_id
_entity_poly.type
_entity_poly.pdbx_seq_one_letter_code
_entity_poly.pdbx_strand_id
1 'polypeptide(L)'
;MKELMVRENYNLDETIAKDLFEGVTYPWEVLPKIGTFIKELGAELDPEEYEKRGEDVWVAKSAKVFESAYIHGPAIIGKNAEVRHCAFIRGNAIVGEGAVVGNSTELKNVVLFNKVQVPHYNYVGDSVLGYKAHMGAGSITSNVKSDKTLVKVHAPKGDIETGLKKFGAMLGDEV
;
A
#
# COMPACT_ATOMS: atom_id res chain seq x y z
N MET A 1 -10.18 -15.00 -15.64
CA MET A 1 -10.07 -13.69 -14.97
C MET A 1 -10.38 -13.76 -13.47
N LYS A 2 -10.86 -14.93 -13.02
CA LYS A 2 -11.08 -15.21 -11.59
C LYS A 2 -9.77 -15.03 -10.80
N GLU A 3 -8.66 -15.49 -11.37
CA GLU A 3 -7.29 -15.41 -10.86
C GLU A 3 -6.76 -13.98 -10.61
N LEU A 4 -7.43 -12.96 -11.08
CA LEU A 4 -7.08 -11.55 -10.85
C LEU A 4 -7.93 -10.87 -9.78
N MET A 5 -8.92 -11.58 -9.23
CA MET A 5 -9.86 -11.02 -8.29
C MET A 5 -9.27 -10.91 -6.88
N VAL A 6 -9.69 -9.89 -6.13
CA VAL A 6 -9.29 -9.68 -4.74
C VAL A 6 -9.48 -10.96 -3.92
N ARG A 7 -10.65 -11.56 -3.96
CA ARG A 7 -11.01 -12.74 -3.16
C ARG A 7 -10.16 -13.99 -3.40
N GLU A 8 -9.43 -14.04 -4.53
CA GLU A 8 -8.59 -15.19 -4.89
C GLU A 8 -7.13 -14.99 -4.48
N ASN A 9 -6.71 -13.73 -4.25
CA ASN A 9 -5.31 -13.38 -4.05
C ASN A 9 -5.01 -12.71 -2.72
N TYR A 10 -6.03 -12.25 -1.99
CA TYR A 10 -5.84 -11.44 -0.79
C TYR A 10 -6.71 -11.92 0.36
N ASN A 11 -6.11 -12.19 1.51
CA ASN A 11 -6.82 -12.39 2.75
C ASN A 11 -7.12 -11.02 3.39
N LEU A 12 -8.35 -10.56 3.30
CA LEU A 12 -8.77 -9.25 3.81
C LEU A 12 -8.78 -9.16 5.35
N ASP A 13 -8.62 -10.26 6.06
CA ASP A 13 -8.44 -10.23 7.52
C ASP A 13 -7.00 -9.84 7.90
N GLU A 14 -6.08 -9.80 6.93
CA GLU A 14 -4.69 -9.40 7.09
C GLU A 14 -4.43 -7.94 6.69
N THR A 15 -5.41 -7.08 6.82
CA THR A 15 -5.26 -5.64 6.58
C THR A 15 -6.26 -4.83 7.40
N ILE A 16 -5.82 -3.68 7.91
CA ILE A 16 -6.71 -2.68 8.50
C ILE A 16 -7.63 -2.03 7.45
N ALA A 17 -7.28 -2.17 6.18
CA ALA A 17 -8.00 -1.57 5.06
C ALA A 17 -9.10 -2.48 4.47
N LYS A 18 -9.59 -3.46 5.21
CA LYS A 18 -10.59 -4.42 4.75
C LYS A 18 -11.78 -3.74 4.05
N ASP A 19 -12.33 -2.71 4.67
CA ASP A 19 -13.53 -2.03 4.17
C ASP A 19 -13.28 -1.25 2.86
N LEU A 20 -12.02 -0.88 2.58
CA LEU A 20 -11.65 -0.28 1.30
C LEU A 20 -11.93 -1.22 0.11
N PHE A 21 -11.91 -2.53 0.35
CA PHE A 21 -12.14 -3.56 -0.66
C PHE A 21 -13.60 -3.99 -0.78
N GLU A 22 -14.51 -3.39 -0.01
CA GLU A 22 -15.93 -3.72 -0.09
C GLU A 22 -16.49 -3.38 -1.49
N GLY A 23 -17.15 -4.37 -2.11
CA GLY A 23 -17.70 -4.22 -3.47
C GLY A 23 -16.66 -4.19 -4.59
N VAL A 24 -15.37 -4.36 -4.28
CA VAL A 24 -14.26 -4.37 -5.23
C VAL A 24 -14.07 -5.75 -5.85
N THR A 25 -13.91 -5.80 -7.16
CA THR A 25 -13.61 -7.04 -7.88
C THR A 25 -12.11 -7.23 -8.07
N TYR A 26 -11.44 -6.20 -8.57
CA TYR A 26 -10.01 -6.22 -8.86
C TYR A 26 -9.22 -5.30 -7.93
N PRO A 27 -8.01 -5.69 -7.49
CA PRO A 27 -7.27 -4.93 -6.48
C PRO A 27 -6.94 -3.49 -6.89
N TRP A 28 -6.75 -3.20 -8.15
CA TRP A 28 -6.45 -1.84 -8.62
C TRP A 28 -7.61 -0.85 -8.52
N GLU A 29 -8.84 -1.34 -8.34
CA GLU A 29 -10.02 -0.48 -8.19
C GLU A 29 -9.99 0.36 -6.89
N VAL A 30 -9.17 -0.03 -5.92
CA VAL A 30 -8.99 0.74 -4.68
C VAL A 30 -8.08 1.96 -4.83
N LEU A 31 -7.19 1.97 -5.83
CA LEU A 31 -6.14 2.98 -5.96
C LEU A 31 -6.65 4.44 -5.91
N PRO A 32 -7.76 4.80 -6.56
CA PRO A 32 -8.29 6.16 -6.48
C PRO A 32 -8.91 6.51 -5.13
N LYS A 33 -9.18 5.52 -4.28
CA LYS A 33 -9.93 5.69 -3.02
C LYS A 33 -9.03 5.73 -1.79
N ILE A 34 -7.76 5.33 -1.90
CA ILE A 34 -6.85 5.14 -0.75
C ILE A 34 -6.76 6.39 0.12
N GLY A 35 -6.54 7.56 -0.47
CA GLY A 35 -6.35 8.79 0.29
C GLY A 35 -7.56 9.20 1.11
N THR A 36 -8.77 9.14 0.54
CA THR A 36 -10.02 9.44 1.24
C THR A 36 -10.27 8.43 2.36
N PHE A 37 -10.08 7.15 2.05
CA PHE A 37 -10.25 6.07 3.03
C PHE A 37 -9.31 6.23 4.25
N ILE A 38 -8.04 6.59 4.04
CA ILE A 38 -7.09 6.84 5.14
C ILE A 38 -7.59 7.93 6.07
N LYS A 39 -8.13 9.02 5.52
CA LYS A 39 -8.65 10.14 6.34
C LYS A 39 -9.86 9.72 7.18
N GLU A 40 -10.76 8.95 6.61
CA GLU A 40 -11.94 8.42 7.29
C GLU A 40 -11.54 7.44 8.39
N LEU A 41 -10.79 6.40 8.05
CA LEU A 41 -10.32 5.40 8.99
C LEU A 41 -9.43 6.01 10.09
N GLY A 42 -8.52 6.90 9.72
CA GLY A 42 -7.60 7.53 10.67
C GLY A 42 -8.32 8.31 11.77
N ALA A 43 -9.44 8.98 11.43
CA ALA A 43 -10.24 9.70 12.40
C ALA A 43 -10.96 8.78 13.42
N GLU A 44 -11.14 7.50 13.10
CA GLU A 44 -11.79 6.50 13.92
C GLU A 44 -10.80 5.62 14.72
N LEU A 45 -9.49 5.73 14.44
CA LEU A 45 -8.48 4.93 15.14
C LEU A 45 -8.42 5.28 16.63
N ASP A 46 -8.26 4.24 17.46
CA ASP A 46 -8.19 4.38 18.91
C ASP A 46 -6.94 5.22 19.30
N PRO A 47 -7.12 6.37 19.95
CA PRO A 47 -6.02 7.23 20.38
C PRO A 47 -5.14 6.57 21.47
N GLU A 48 -5.60 5.52 22.13
CA GLU A 48 -4.75 4.72 23.03
C GLU A 48 -3.76 3.86 22.28
N GLU A 49 -4.04 3.49 21.03
CA GLU A 49 -3.17 2.67 20.19
C GLU A 49 -2.42 3.45 19.13
N TYR A 50 -2.98 4.55 18.64
CA TYR A 50 -2.41 5.38 17.58
C TYR A 50 -2.23 6.82 18.01
N GLU A 51 -1.17 7.44 17.51
CA GLU A 51 -0.94 8.89 17.65
C GLU A 51 -1.00 9.59 16.31
N LYS A 52 -1.52 10.80 16.29
CA LYS A 52 -1.52 11.66 15.12
C LYS A 52 -0.22 12.47 15.10
N ARG A 53 0.69 12.19 14.15
CA ARG A 53 2.01 12.82 14.02
C ARG A 53 2.08 13.95 12.99
N GLY A 54 0.96 14.39 12.44
CA GLY A 54 0.91 15.44 11.43
C GLY A 54 -0.45 15.54 10.80
N GLU A 55 -0.56 16.29 9.71
CA GLU A 55 -1.80 16.37 8.95
C GLU A 55 -2.08 15.03 8.28
N ASP A 56 -3.16 14.38 8.71
CA ASP A 56 -3.61 13.07 8.22
C ASP A 56 -2.55 11.95 8.31
N VAL A 57 -1.67 12.00 9.32
CA VAL A 57 -0.68 10.95 9.59
C VAL A 57 -0.97 10.29 10.93
N TRP A 58 -1.32 9.01 10.92
CA TRP A 58 -1.54 8.20 12.13
C TRP A 58 -0.51 7.09 12.22
N VAL A 59 0.13 7.00 13.37
CA VAL A 59 1.20 6.04 13.62
C VAL A 59 0.87 5.23 14.85
N ALA A 60 0.85 3.91 14.74
CA ALA A 60 0.68 3.06 15.91
C ALA A 60 1.81 3.30 16.93
N LYS A 61 1.45 3.41 18.20
CA LYS A 61 2.43 3.63 19.28
C LYS A 61 3.48 2.52 19.40
N SER A 62 3.14 1.32 18.94
CA SER A 62 4.06 0.17 18.87
C SER A 62 4.92 0.14 17.60
N ALA A 63 4.67 1.04 16.63
CA ALA A 63 5.49 1.11 15.42
C ALA A 63 6.83 1.78 15.70
N LYS A 64 7.86 1.33 14.98
CA LYS A 64 9.20 1.91 15.05
C LYS A 64 9.48 2.76 13.83
N VAL A 65 9.49 4.06 13.99
CA VAL A 65 9.80 5.02 12.93
C VAL A 65 11.15 5.65 13.22
N PHE A 66 12.10 5.50 12.29
CA PHE A 66 13.46 6.07 12.44
C PHE A 66 13.40 7.59 12.19
N GLU A 67 14.25 8.33 12.91
CA GLU A 67 14.28 9.79 12.86
C GLU A 67 14.52 10.36 11.44
N SER A 68 15.28 9.63 10.64
CA SER A 68 15.59 10.02 9.25
C SER A 68 14.50 9.67 8.24
N ALA A 69 13.43 9.00 8.65
CA ALA A 69 12.30 8.75 7.77
C ALA A 69 11.43 9.99 7.61
N TYR A 70 10.92 10.21 6.41
CA TYR A 70 9.96 11.27 6.14
C TYR A 70 8.60 10.70 5.78
N ILE A 71 7.57 11.10 6.52
CA ILE A 71 6.20 10.64 6.30
C ILE A 71 5.31 11.84 6.02
N HIS A 72 4.76 11.89 4.81
CA HIS A 72 3.72 12.84 4.42
C HIS A 72 2.35 12.13 4.40
N GLY A 73 1.31 12.82 4.86
CA GLY A 73 -0.06 12.30 4.84
C GLY A 73 -0.76 12.40 3.47
N PRO A 74 -1.89 11.74 3.32
CA PRO A 74 -2.52 10.84 4.27
C PRO A 74 -1.73 9.53 4.44
N ALA A 75 -1.51 9.08 5.67
CA ALA A 75 -0.80 7.83 5.94
C ALA A 75 -1.26 7.16 7.24
N ILE A 76 -1.31 5.84 7.25
CA ILE A 76 -1.47 5.02 8.45
C ILE A 76 -0.28 4.07 8.54
N ILE A 77 0.43 4.10 9.67
CA ILE A 77 1.50 3.16 9.98
C ILE A 77 1.00 2.20 11.06
N GLY A 78 0.84 0.94 10.70
CA GLY A 78 0.23 -0.10 11.52
C GLY A 78 1.08 -0.53 12.71
N LYS A 79 0.46 -1.31 13.60
CA LYS A 79 1.10 -1.85 14.81
C LYS A 79 2.37 -2.63 14.47
N ASN A 80 3.40 -2.47 15.29
CA ASN A 80 4.67 -3.19 15.13
C ASN A 80 5.35 -3.03 13.76
N ALA A 81 4.89 -2.11 12.92
CA ALA A 81 5.54 -1.82 11.65
C ALA A 81 6.87 -1.09 11.87
N GLU A 82 7.80 -1.26 10.93
CA GLU A 82 9.07 -0.54 10.92
C GLU A 82 9.16 0.37 9.69
N VAL A 83 9.39 1.66 9.92
CA VAL A 83 9.74 2.63 8.88
C VAL A 83 11.18 3.04 9.12
N ARG A 84 12.10 2.49 8.32
CA ARG A 84 13.54 2.51 8.56
C ARG A 84 14.21 3.76 7.99
N HIS A 85 15.52 3.78 8.15
CA HIS A 85 16.40 4.90 7.78
C HIS A 85 16.14 5.41 6.35
N CYS A 86 15.96 6.73 6.21
CA CYS A 86 15.74 7.40 4.93
C CYS A 86 14.54 6.89 4.11
N ALA A 87 13.58 6.20 4.70
CA ALA A 87 12.34 5.88 4.02
C ALA A 87 11.55 7.16 3.72
N PHE A 88 10.92 7.19 2.53
CA PHE A 88 10.12 8.32 2.08
C PHE A 88 8.69 7.88 1.77
N ILE A 89 7.75 8.19 2.65
CA ILE A 89 6.32 7.96 2.45
C ILE A 89 5.69 9.24 1.94
N ARG A 90 5.28 9.25 0.67
CA ARG A 90 4.77 10.44 -0.04
C ARG A 90 3.29 10.69 0.19
N GLY A 91 2.61 9.81 0.87
CA GLY A 91 1.18 9.93 1.15
C GLY A 91 0.32 8.92 0.38
N ASN A 92 -0.95 8.90 0.74
CA ASN A 92 -1.90 7.87 0.37
C ASN A 92 -1.34 6.46 0.64
N ALA A 93 -0.75 6.26 1.83
CA ALA A 93 -0.07 5.02 2.16
C ALA A 93 -0.65 4.35 3.41
N ILE A 94 -1.01 3.09 3.30
CA ILE A 94 -1.36 2.22 4.42
C ILE A 94 -0.23 1.20 4.55
N VAL A 95 0.44 1.21 5.71
CA VAL A 95 1.48 0.24 6.07
C VAL A 95 0.90 -0.69 7.13
N GLY A 96 0.71 -1.96 6.77
CA GLY A 96 0.07 -2.97 7.60
C GLY A 96 0.86 -3.32 8.86
N GLU A 97 0.23 -4.09 9.75
CA GLU A 97 0.85 -4.56 10.98
C GLU A 97 2.10 -5.40 10.71
N GLY A 98 3.19 -5.11 11.41
CA GLY A 98 4.46 -5.83 11.28
C GLY A 98 5.12 -5.69 9.91
N ALA A 99 4.66 -4.78 9.05
CA ALA A 99 5.29 -4.52 7.77
C ALA A 99 6.59 -3.74 7.92
N VAL A 100 7.49 -3.92 6.95
CA VAL A 100 8.80 -3.26 6.93
C VAL A 100 8.91 -2.38 5.69
N VAL A 101 9.04 -1.08 5.91
CA VAL A 101 9.41 -0.09 4.90
C VAL A 101 10.87 0.27 5.16
N GLY A 102 11.75 -0.28 4.35
CA GLY A 102 13.17 -0.30 4.67
C GLY A 102 13.96 0.92 4.19
N ASN A 103 15.27 0.77 4.25
CA ASN A 103 16.20 1.84 3.91
C ASN A 103 15.93 2.41 2.52
N SER A 104 15.77 3.74 2.44
CA SER A 104 15.61 4.47 1.19
C SER A 104 14.48 3.94 0.29
N THR A 105 13.46 3.34 0.88
CA THR A 105 12.26 2.90 0.18
C THR A 105 11.27 4.04 0.08
N GLU A 106 10.73 4.24 -1.12
CA GLU A 106 9.70 5.25 -1.37
C GLU A 106 8.34 4.60 -1.59
N LEU A 107 7.32 5.11 -0.88
CA LEU A 107 5.91 4.70 -1.04
C LEU A 107 5.06 5.85 -1.54
N LYS A 108 4.15 5.55 -2.48
CA LYS A 108 3.18 6.53 -2.98
C LYS A 108 1.91 5.82 -3.47
N ASN A 109 0.77 6.16 -2.86
CA ASN A 109 -0.54 5.59 -3.21
C ASN A 109 -0.56 4.07 -3.16
N VAL A 110 -0.41 3.50 -1.96
CA VAL A 110 -0.23 2.06 -1.74
C VAL A 110 -1.04 1.52 -0.57
N VAL A 111 -1.42 0.26 -0.67
CA VAL A 111 -1.88 -0.55 0.46
C VAL A 111 -0.89 -1.69 0.64
N LEU A 112 -0.14 -1.67 1.75
CA LEU A 112 0.68 -2.79 2.20
C LEU A 112 -0.09 -3.54 3.29
N PHE A 113 -0.38 -4.81 3.05
CA PHE A 113 -1.01 -5.69 4.04
C PHE A 113 -0.05 -6.02 5.18
N ASN A 114 -0.52 -6.76 6.17
CA ASN A 114 0.30 -7.15 7.31
C ASN A 114 1.54 -7.94 6.86
N LYS A 115 2.66 -7.67 7.53
CA LYS A 115 3.95 -8.36 7.32
C LYS A 115 4.56 -8.22 5.92
N VAL A 116 4.09 -7.28 5.11
CA VAL A 116 4.72 -6.95 3.83
C VAL A 116 6.14 -6.44 4.07
N GLN A 117 7.07 -6.82 3.21
CA GLN A 117 8.44 -6.35 3.28
C GLN A 117 8.88 -5.67 1.97
N VAL A 118 9.23 -4.40 2.09
CA VAL A 118 9.86 -3.60 1.03
C VAL A 118 11.14 -2.98 1.60
N PRO A 119 12.18 -3.84 1.88
CA PRO A 119 13.18 -3.54 2.88
C PRO A 119 14.36 -2.69 2.40
N HIS A 120 14.62 -2.59 1.08
CA HIS A 120 15.85 -2.00 0.58
C HIS A 120 15.69 -1.34 -0.78
N TYR A 121 15.81 0.00 -0.83
CA TYR A 121 15.86 0.76 -2.07
C TYR A 121 14.71 0.42 -3.03
N ASN A 122 13.52 0.24 -2.49
CA ASN A 122 12.34 -0.06 -3.30
C ASN A 122 11.61 1.24 -3.67
N TYR A 123 10.99 1.24 -4.84
CA TYR A 123 9.94 2.20 -5.15
C TYR A 123 8.63 1.45 -5.32
N VAL A 124 7.63 1.79 -4.52
CA VAL A 124 6.30 1.18 -4.57
C VAL A 124 5.28 2.29 -4.78
N GLY A 125 4.76 2.37 -5.98
CA GLY A 125 3.78 3.37 -6.36
C GLY A 125 2.53 2.76 -6.98
N ASP A 126 1.35 3.28 -6.61
CA ASP A 126 0.06 2.87 -7.16
C ASP A 126 -0.13 1.33 -7.13
N SER A 127 0.04 0.75 -5.95
CA SER A 127 0.19 -0.70 -5.77
C SER A 127 -0.60 -1.23 -4.58
N VAL A 128 -0.95 -2.51 -4.65
CA VAL A 128 -1.49 -3.29 -3.53
C VAL A 128 -0.61 -4.52 -3.33
N LEU A 129 -0.02 -4.65 -2.14
CA LEU A 129 0.83 -5.78 -1.76
C LEU A 129 0.14 -6.56 -0.65
N GLY A 130 -0.15 -7.83 -0.91
CA GLY A 130 -0.86 -8.74 -0.02
C GLY A 130 -0.02 -9.20 1.18
N TYR A 131 -0.63 -9.96 2.05
CA TYR A 131 -0.04 -10.46 3.28
C TYR A 131 1.29 -11.17 3.04
N LYS A 132 2.34 -10.74 3.77
CA LYS A 132 3.71 -11.26 3.64
C LYS A 132 4.35 -11.10 2.25
N ALA A 133 3.77 -10.35 1.33
CA ALA A 133 4.45 -10.10 0.06
C ALA A 133 5.82 -9.43 0.29
N HIS A 134 6.80 -9.81 -0.52
CA HIS A 134 8.19 -9.37 -0.37
C HIS A 134 8.73 -8.85 -1.71
N MET A 135 9.28 -7.64 -1.70
CA MET A 135 10.04 -7.12 -2.84
C MET A 135 11.54 -7.18 -2.51
N GLY A 136 12.32 -7.84 -3.34
CA GLY A 136 13.77 -7.91 -3.19
C GLY A 136 14.43 -6.53 -3.31
N ALA A 137 15.70 -6.44 -2.88
CA ALA A 137 16.45 -5.19 -2.91
C ALA A 137 16.53 -4.59 -4.32
N GLY A 138 16.25 -3.29 -4.42
CA GLY A 138 16.28 -2.57 -5.69
C GLY A 138 15.09 -2.83 -6.61
N SER A 139 14.11 -3.64 -6.21
CA SER A 139 12.89 -3.83 -7.00
C SER A 139 12.05 -2.56 -6.98
N ILE A 140 11.55 -2.19 -8.15
CA ILE A 140 10.71 -1.00 -8.31
C ILE A 140 9.44 -1.32 -9.11
N THR A 141 8.35 -0.63 -8.78
CA THR A 141 7.13 -0.69 -9.57
C THR A 141 7.13 0.44 -10.60
N SER A 142 7.19 0.08 -11.90
CA SER A 142 6.96 1.08 -12.95
C SER A 142 5.45 1.38 -13.00
N ASN A 143 5.06 2.62 -12.74
CA ASN A 143 3.65 2.96 -12.55
C ASN A 143 3.06 3.90 -13.60
N VAL A 144 3.87 4.36 -14.56
CA VAL A 144 3.41 5.25 -15.65
C VAL A 144 3.95 4.74 -16.97
N LYS A 145 3.07 4.54 -17.96
CA LYS A 145 3.48 4.21 -19.33
C LYS A 145 4.13 5.40 -20.02
N SER A 146 5.14 5.16 -20.83
CA SER A 146 5.86 6.21 -21.56
C SER A 146 4.95 6.99 -22.52
N ASP A 147 3.97 6.33 -23.13
CA ASP A 147 2.98 6.93 -24.03
C ASP A 147 1.83 7.65 -23.29
N LYS A 148 1.81 7.58 -21.94
CA LYS A 148 0.81 8.18 -21.05
C LYS A 148 -0.65 7.72 -21.33
N THR A 149 -0.83 6.62 -22.02
CA THR A 149 -2.14 6.01 -22.26
C THR A 149 -2.65 5.30 -20.99
N LEU A 150 -3.94 4.98 -20.97
CA LEU A 150 -4.53 4.22 -19.86
C LEU A 150 -3.96 2.80 -19.83
N VAL A 151 -3.79 2.28 -18.62
CA VAL A 151 -3.26 0.93 -18.42
C VAL A 151 -4.36 -0.10 -18.70
N LYS A 152 -3.98 -1.15 -19.42
CA LYS A 152 -4.79 -2.36 -19.63
C LYS A 152 -4.11 -3.54 -18.96
N VAL A 153 -4.89 -4.39 -18.33
CA VAL A 153 -4.41 -5.67 -17.81
C VAL A 153 -4.68 -6.73 -18.88
N HIS A 154 -3.60 -7.32 -19.39
CA HIS A 154 -3.70 -8.40 -20.38
C HIS A 154 -3.98 -9.72 -19.67
N ALA A 155 -5.13 -10.30 -19.92
CA ALA A 155 -5.54 -11.57 -19.32
C ALA A 155 -5.83 -12.62 -20.41
N PRO A 156 -5.75 -13.92 -20.10
CA PRO A 156 -5.96 -14.98 -21.10
C PRO A 156 -7.29 -14.94 -21.87
N LYS A 157 -8.31 -14.33 -21.27
CA LYS A 157 -9.65 -14.18 -21.85
C LYS A 157 -9.92 -12.80 -22.44
N GLY A 158 -8.89 -11.98 -22.61
CA GLY A 158 -8.98 -10.63 -23.16
C GLY A 158 -8.53 -9.55 -22.19
N ASP A 159 -8.34 -8.35 -22.72
CA ASP A 159 -7.87 -7.20 -21.99
C ASP A 159 -8.94 -6.64 -21.04
N ILE A 160 -8.49 -6.17 -19.87
CA ILE A 160 -9.32 -5.44 -18.92
C ILE A 160 -8.87 -3.98 -18.92
N GLU A 161 -9.78 -3.08 -19.27
CA GLU A 161 -9.55 -1.64 -19.18
C GLU A 161 -9.59 -1.22 -17.71
N THR A 162 -8.49 -0.66 -17.21
CA THR A 162 -8.42 -0.23 -15.80
C THR A 162 -8.98 1.17 -15.58
N GLY A 163 -9.01 2.00 -16.60
CA GLY A 163 -9.33 3.43 -16.51
C GLY A 163 -8.24 4.27 -15.83
N LEU A 164 -7.10 3.68 -15.50
CA LEU A 164 -6.03 4.30 -14.73
C LEU A 164 -4.84 4.68 -15.62
N LYS A 165 -4.26 5.86 -15.37
CA LYS A 165 -2.97 6.29 -15.95
C LYS A 165 -1.77 5.83 -15.13
N LYS A 166 -1.99 5.59 -13.84
CA LYS A 166 -0.97 5.14 -12.89
C LYS A 166 -1.40 3.80 -12.31
N PHE A 167 -0.52 2.83 -12.44
CA PHE A 167 -0.76 1.45 -12.04
C PHE A 167 0.59 0.77 -11.84
N GLY A 168 0.88 0.38 -10.61
CA GLY A 168 2.13 -0.27 -10.25
C GLY A 168 2.03 -1.80 -10.27
N ALA A 169 2.12 -2.42 -9.11
CA ALA A 169 2.03 -3.87 -8.95
C ALA A 169 0.88 -4.28 -8.03
N MET A 170 0.25 -5.39 -8.38
CA MET A 170 -0.76 -6.07 -7.58
C MET A 170 -0.17 -7.44 -7.19
N LEU A 171 0.50 -7.50 -6.04
CA LEU A 171 1.08 -8.73 -5.51
C LEU A 171 0.08 -9.36 -4.55
N GLY A 172 -0.25 -10.63 -4.79
CA GLY A 172 -1.10 -11.39 -3.88
C GLY A 172 -0.38 -11.75 -2.58
N ASP A 173 -1.06 -12.53 -1.73
CA ASP A 173 -0.47 -12.98 -0.48
C ASP A 173 0.72 -13.90 -0.72
N GLU A 174 1.75 -13.78 0.14
CA GLU A 174 2.94 -14.64 0.17
C GLU A 174 3.80 -14.64 -1.13
N VAL A 175 3.66 -13.60 -1.98
CA VAL A 175 4.46 -13.42 -3.20
C VAL A 175 5.82 -12.80 -2.89
#